data_c5e29d118158746bb4d104d9eb93abfb
#
_entry.id   c5e29d118158746bb4d104d9eb93abfb
#
_cell.length_a   1.000
_cell.length_b   1.000
_cell.length_c   1.000
_cell.angle_alpha   90.00
_cell.angle_beta   90.00
_cell.angle_gamma   90.00
#
_symmetry.space_group_name_H-M   'P 1'
#
loop_
_entity.id
_entity.type
_entity.pdbx_description
1 polymer ?
#
loop_
_entity_poly.entity_id
_entity_poly.type
_entity_poly.pdbx_seq_one_letter_code
_entity_poly.pdbx_strand_id
1 'polypeptide(L)'
;MQYPLISEYVRAIQDASSNLDKLAHLVPVLDDHGEPYRSSGAFAVVFKMKDEQTGKCYALKCFTEEQEGRAEAYRQIADELEFVDSSCITSVKYLDKEIFVDSSCEEDEFPVLLMDWIDGETMENYIAENYQDNYAMAMLCYRFCKMAAWLRSQPFAHGDIKPDNIMVRPDGNLTLVDYDGMFVPAMKGQKSPTIGTKDFSHPLRTVDDFDETIDDFALASIALSLKAISLKPSLLDEYGAADRLLFSAEDYRDLSKSKMLSALQELMDKEEINTLLSIFLLVNAKKNLSMCSYLAFLQAKPQFDTMMVFPTKISDDDFKSAVYDEYGALYSADGKRLFRGPCNIVSYKIKNGVIVICDNAFSMQIPDNESALEEIVIPKTVRYIGNGAFEFLNNLKEIVLPEKLLSIGDCAFRGCLQLKKMVLPSTLKIIVGNPFVSCLLDLKVLSDFYILTEDFLLSNDRKRLIAYLGNKSVLVIPNDVEYIGEHAFFENLSIKVVKLPKSVRIIEKMAFCYCANLKDIVLQDGVEVISEMAFMCCYNLRYIELPNTVLVLKRSAFSSSGLRDVSFSINMKQIDDFVFGGCRLQLHTKLPNSITFVGVKALGSCRLVNEDIKADCIKRFGEEVFQYDNYRI
;
A
#
# COMPACT_ATOMS: atom_id res chain seq x y z
N MET A 1 12.11 -4.44 45.38
CA MET A 1 12.88 -5.61 44.89
C MET A 1 14.09 -5.10 44.14
N GLN A 2 15.28 -5.66 44.31
CA GLN A 2 16.44 -5.36 43.46
C GLN A 2 16.39 -6.28 42.25
N TYR A 3 16.60 -5.76 41.02
CA TYR A 3 16.57 -6.55 39.81
C TYR A 3 17.99 -6.83 39.28
N PRO A 4 18.20 -7.95 38.54
CA PRO A 4 19.48 -8.30 37.97
C PRO A 4 19.98 -7.31 36.95
N LEU A 5 21.29 -7.31 36.76
CA LEU A 5 21.94 -6.57 35.66
C LEU A 5 21.66 -7.24 34.33
N ILE A 6 21.71 -6.46 33.23
CA ILE A 6 21.53 -6.97 31.86
C ILE A 6 22.47 -8.14 31.56
N SER A 7 23.73 -8.07 32.02
CA SER A 7 24.72 -9.15 31.84
C SER A 7 24.38 -10.44 32.57
N GLU A 8 23.64 -10.35 33.69
CA GLU A 8 23.18 -11.51 34.45
C GLU A 8 21.98 -12.16 33.73
N TYR A 9 21.06 -11.36 33.20
CA TYR A 9 19.98 -11.86 32.32
C TYR A 9 20.52 -12.53 31.07
N VAL A 10 21.57 -11.97 30.40
CA VAL A 10 22.19 -12.59 29.22
C VAL A 10 22.69 -13.99 29.55
N ARG A 11 23.38 -14.18 30.72
CA ARG A 11 23.85 -15.50 31.13
C ARG A 11 22.70 -16.47 31.41
N ALA A 12 21.64 -16.00 32.07
CA ALA A 12 20.46 -16.83 32.33
C ALA A 12 19.76 -17.27 31.03
N ILE A 13 19.63 -16.37 30.03
CA ILE A 13 18.99 -16.66 28.76
C ILE A 13 19.84 -17.55 27.86
N GLN A 14 21.17 -17.57 27.99
CA GLN A 14 22.04 -18.51 27.26
C GLN A 14 21.70 -19.97 27.58
N ASP A 15 21.22 -20.25 28.78
CA ASP A 15 20.69 -21.55 29.18
C ASP A 15 19.20 -21.44 29.57
N ALA A 16 18.40 -20.99 28.64
CA ALA A 16 16.97 -20.74 28.85
C ALA A 16 16.20 -21.97 29.31
N SER A 17 16.57 -23.16 28.81
CA SER A 17 15.91 -24.42 29.17
C SER A 17 16.04 -24.78 30.66
N SER A 18 17.12 -24.33 31.32
CA SER A 18 17.34 -24.56 32.75
C SER A 18 16.86 -23.39 33.63
N ASN A 19 16.75 -22.19 33.04
CA ASN A 19 16.51 -20.96 33.81
C ASN A 19 15.10 -20.36 33.59
N LEU A 20 14.31 -20.89 32.63
CA LEU A 20 12.89 -20.54 32.50
C LEU A 20 11.99 -21.64 33.05
N ASP A 21 10.86 -21.27 33.66
CA ASP A 21 9.86 -22.22 34.18
C ASP A 21 8.85 -22.65 33.09
N LYS A 22 7.83 -21.87 32.83
CA LYS A 22 6.78 -22.19 31.83
C LYS A 22 7.26 -22.01 30.37
N LEU A 23 8.27 -21.21 30.18
CA LEU A 23 8.84 -20.88 28.85
C LEU A 23 10.13 -21.67 28.56
N ALA A 24 10.47 -22.71 29.32
CA ALA A 24 11.67 -23.55 29.15
C ALA A 24 11.81 -24.18 27.75
N HIS A 25 10.73 -24.23 26.97
CA HIS A 25 10.72 -24.71 25.59
C HIS A 25 11.20 -23.66 24.55
N LEU A 26 11.35 -22.40 24.98
CA LEU A 26 11.87 -21.34 24.11
C LEU A 26 13.39 -21.30 24.16
N VAL A 27 13.99 -21.11 22.98
CA VAL A 27 15.44 -20.94 22.85
C VAL A 27 15.78 -19.52 22.38
N PRO A 28 16.89 -18.93 22.85
CA PRO A 28 17.31 -17.62 22.36
C PRO A 28 17.70 -17.66 20.89
N VAL A 29 17.28 -16.66 20.12
CA VAL A 29 17.84 -16.38 18.81
C VAL A 29 19.19 -15.71 19.02
N LEU A 30 20.25 -16.20 18.37
CA LEU A 30 21.58 -15.66 18.52
C LEU A 30 21.87 -14.58 17.47
N ASP A 31 22.67 -13.60 17.86
CA ASP A 31 23.22 -12.58 16.94
C ASP A 31 24.45 -13.11 16.18
N ASP A 32 25.05 -12.26 15.34
CA ASP A 32 26.23 -12.61 14.53
C ASP A 32 27.51 -12.90 15.38
N HIS A 33 27.48 -12.60 16.68
CA HIS A 33 28.55 -12.86 17.65
C HIS A 33 28.30 -14.11 18.48
N GLY A 34 27.14 -14.79 18.29
CA GLY A 34 26.73 -15.96 19.05
C GLY A 34 26.14 -15.65 20.41
N GLU A 35 25.81 -14.38 20.70
CA GLU A 35 25.14 -13.94 21.90
C GLU A 35 23.60 -13.90 21.70
N PRO A 36 22.79 -14.04 22.78
CA PRO A 36 21.35 -13.83 22.68
C PRO A 36 21.00 -12.46 22.08
N TYR A 37 20.28 -12.46 20.95
CA TYR A 37 19.81 -11.23 20.31
C TYR A 37 18.94 -10.45 21.28
N ARG A 38 19.28 -9.19 21.53
CA ARG A 38 18.62 -8.33 22.49
C ARG A 38 18.55 -6.87 22.08
N SER A 39 17.54 -6.20 22.61
CA SER A 39 17.42 -4.74 22.63
C SER A 39 17.33 -4.28 24.08
N SER A 40 18.03 -3.20 24.44
CA SER A 40 18.05 -2.68 25.82
C SER A 40 17.40 -1.30 25.86
N GLY A 41 16.42 -1.13 26.74
CA GLY A 41 15.84 0.15 27.11
C GLY A 41 16.36 0.64 28.47
N ALA A 42 15.78 1.75 28.98
CA ALA A 42 16.16 2.31 30.28
C ALA A 42 15.81 1.38 31.46
N PHE A 43 14.70 0.62 31.37
CA PHE A 43 14.11 -0.12 32.51
C PHE A 43 13.96 -1.61 32.24
N ALA A 44 14.39 -2.09 31.09
CA ALA A 44 14.27 -3.49 30.70
C ALA A 44 15.23 -3.87 29.58
N VAL A 45 15.48 -5.17 29.45
CA VAL A 45 16.10 -5.81 28.28
C VAL A 45 15.11 -6.76 27.64
N VAL A 46 15.02 -6.75 26.31
CA VAL A 46 14.12 -7.59 25.52
C VAL A 46 14.94 -8.57 24.70
N PHE A 47 14.72 -9.87 24.89
CA PHE A 47 15.36 -10.95 24.15
C PHE A 47 14.45 -11.49 23.08
N LYS A 48 15.01 -11.84 21.92
CA LYS A 48 14.29 -12.59 20.87
C LYS A 48 14.40 -14.07 21.18
N MET A 49 13.25 -14.69 21.46
CA MET A 49 13.14 -16.12 21.77
C MET A 49 12.40 -16.83 20.63
N LYS A 50 12.71 -18.11 20.40
CA LYS A 50 12.07 -18.92 19.37
C LYS A 50 11.53 -20.22 19.97
N ASP A 51 10.32 -20.56 19.61
CA ASP A 51 9.77 -21.90 19.80
C ASP A 51 10.22 -22.78 18.61
N GLU A 52 11.08 -23.76 18.86
CA GLU A 52 11.59 -24.62 17.79
C GLU A 52 10.54 -25.56 17.18
N GLN A 53 9.47 -25.87 17.90
CA GLN A 53 8.41 -26.75 17.41
C GLN A 53 7.50 -26.02 16.40
N THR A 54 7.15 -24.77 16.69
CA THR A 54 6.25 -23.97 15.85
C THR A 54 6.99 -23.04 14.89
N GLY A 55 8.27 -22.76 15.16
CA GLY A 55 9.07 -21.76 14.45
C GLY A 55 8.72 -20.31 14.82
N LYS A 56 7.72 -20.09 15.69
CA LYS A 56 7.28 -18.76 16.09
C LYS A 56 8.30 -18.09 17.02
N CYS A 57 8.50 -16.77 16.80
CA CYS A 57 9.36 -15.95 17.64
C CYS A 57 8.55 -15.10 18.61
N TYR A 58 9.18 -14.83 19.78
CA TYR A 58 8.60 -14.05 20.87
C TYR A 58 9.61 -13.01 21.38
N ALA A 59 9.10 -11.93 21.91
CA ALA A 59 9.84 -10.93 22.67
C ALA A 59 9.69 -11.23 24.17
N LEU A 60 10.79 -11.54 24.84
CA LEU A 60 10.85 -11.76 26.28
C LEU A 60 11.46 -10.54 26.94
N LYS A 61 10.63 -9.72 27.60
CA LYS A 61 11.06 -8.50 28.30
C LYS A 61 11.38 -8.83 29.77
N CYS A 62 12.64 -8.66 30.16
CA CYS A 62 13.15 -8.79 31.51
C CYS A 62 13.39 -7.41 32.12
N PHE A 63 12.89 -7.15 33.31
CA PHE A 63 12.93 -5.83 33.93
C PHE A 63 14.26 -5.61 34.69
N THR A 64 14.77 -4.40 34.65
CA THR A 64 16.02 -4.01 35.36
C THR A 64 15.77 -3.11 36.55
N GLU A 65 14.53 -2.62 36.72
CA GLU A 65 14.10 -1.77 37.83
C GLU A 65 12.71 -2.13 38.34
N GLU A 66 12.47 -1.89 39.61
CA GLU A 66 11.15 -2.04 40.21
C GLU A 66 10.26 -0.85 39.87
N GLN A 67 9.01 -1.16 39.54
CA GLN A 67 7.95 -0.17 39.40
C GLN A 67 6.73 -0.66 40.18
N GLU A 68 6.28 0.15 41.12
CA GLU A 68 5.14 -0.18 41.96
C GLU A 68 3.87 -0.41 41.13
N GLY A 69 3.16 -1.50 41.38
CA GLY A 69 1.92 -1.84 40.67
C GLY A 69 2.08 -2.46 39.28
N ARG A 70 3.31 -2.62 38.75
CA ARG A 70 3.57 -3.15 37.41
C ARG A 70 2.87 -4.49 37.13
N ALA A 71 2.98 -5.43 38.06
CA ALA A 71 2.39 -6.75 37.89
C ALA A 71 0.87 -6.70 37.72
N GLU A 72 0.20 -5.88 38.50
CA GLU A 72 -1.26 -5.71 38.41
C GLU A 72 -1.63 -4.97 37.13
N ALA A 73 -0.88 -3.92 36.74
CA ALA A 73 -1.11 -3.19 35.50
C ALA A 73 -1.01 -4.11 34.27
N TYR A 74 0.03 -4.95 34.20
CA TYR A 74 0.17 -5.88 33.08
C TYR A 74 -0.84 -7.01 33.05
N ARG A 75 -1.36 -7.45 34.20
CA ARG A 75 -2.49 -8.39 34.21
C ARG A 75 -3.74 -7.74 33.64
N GLN A 76 -4.07 -6.52 34.07
CA GLN A 76 -5.23 -5.77 33.53
C GLN A 76 -5.09 -5.48 32.05
N ILE A 77 -3.88 -5.17 31.57
CA ILE A 77 -3.59 -4.99 30.14
C ILE A 77 -3.76 -6.32 29.38
N ALA A 78 -3.23 -7.42 29.90
CA ALA A 78 -3.36 -8.74 29.28
C ALA A 78 -4.82 -9.17 29.15
N ASP A 79 -5.61 -8.97 30.21
CA ASP A 79 -7.05 -9.30 30.23
C ASP A 79 -7.82 -8.47 29.17
N GLU A 80 -7.52 -7.17 29.04
CA GLU A 80 -8.15 -6.30 28.04
C GLU A 80 -7.77 -6.69 26.62
N LEU A 81 -6.49 -7.03 26.38
CA LEU A 81 -5.98 -7.33 25.05
C LEU A 81 -6.26 -8.76 24.57
N GLU A 82 -6.70 -9.68 25.44
CA GLU A 82 -6.95 -11.09 25.11
C GLU A 82 -7.95 -11.25 23.95
N PHE A 83 -8.93 -10.35 23.86
CA PHE A 83 -10.01 -10.42 22.87
C PHE A 83 -9.86 -9.39 21.75
N VAL A 84 -8.73 -8.69 21.67
CA VAL A 84 -8.49 -7.68 20.62
C VAL A 84 -7.87 -8.34 19.39
N ASP A 85 -8.67 -8.57 18.38
CA ASP A 85 -8.20 -9.07 17.06
C ASP A 85 -7.81 -7.89 16.15
N SER A 86 -6.54 -7.49 16.20
CA SER A 86 -6.01 -6.40 15.39
C SER A 86 -4.52 -6.56 15.11
N SER A 87 -4.08 -6.24 13.90
CA SER A 87 -2.66 -6.18 13.56
C SER A 87 -1.93 -4.99 14.20
N CYS A 88 -2.67 -4.02 14.76
CA CYS A 88 -2.08 -2.83 15.37
C CYS A 88 -1.51 -3.04 16.78
N ILE A 89 -1.78 -4.21 17.40
CA ILE A 89 -1.37 -4.52 18.76
C ILE A 89 -1.00 -6.00 18.87
N THR A 90 -0.21 -6.38 19.87
CA THR A 90 0.14 -7.78 20.14
C THR A 90 -0.44 -8.23 21.47
N SER A 91 -0.61 -9.54 21.62
CA SER A 91 -0.92 -10.15 22.92
C SER A 91 0.24 -9.94 23.90
N VAL A 92 -0.12 -9.84 25.16
CA VAL A 92 0.81 -9.64 26.27
C VAL A 92 0.53 -10.69 27.34
N LYS A 93 1.58 -11.29 27.88
CA LYS A 93 1.45 -12.23 29.00
C LYS A 93 2.49 -11.91 30.05
N TYR A 94 2.02 -11.50 31.23
CA TYR A 94 2.88 -11.31 32.42
C TYR A 94 3.03 -12.62 33.16
N LEU A 95 4.26 -13.02 33.48
CA LEU A 95 4.60 -14.23 34.19
C LEU A 95 5.42 -13.87 35.42
N ASP A 96 4.85 -14.15 36.58
CA ASP A 96 5.56 -14.03 37.88
C ASP A 96 6.60 -15.13 37.99
N LYS A 97 7.77 -14.80 38.52
CA LYS A 97 8.81 -15.78 38.89
C LYS A 97 9.15 -16.76 37.75
N GLU A 98 9.25 -16.26 36.56
CA GLU A 98 9.43 -17.06 35.34
C GLU A 98 10.89 -17.33 35.00
N ILE A 99 11.80 -16.39 35.36
CA ILE A 99 13.22 -16.54 35.07
C ILE A 99 14.04 -16.61 36.33
N PHE A 100 14.84 -17.69 36.45
CA PHE A 100 15.87 -17.80 37.47
C PHE A 100 17.14 -17.09 36.98
N VAL A 101 17.73 -16.24 37.84
CA VAL A 101 18.94 -15.51 37.55
C VAL A 101 19.92 -15.59 38.71
N ASP A 102 21.06 -16.24 38.50
CA ASP A 102 22.17 -16.21 39.47
C ASP A 102 22.78 -14.81 39.48
N SER A 103 22.39 -14.03 40.47
CA SER A 103 22.71 -12.61 40.60
C SER A 103 23.09 -12.24 42.03
N SER A 104 23.46 -10.98 42.24
CA SER A 104 23.73 -10.43 43.58
C SER A 104 22.46 -9.98 44.32
N CYS A 105 21.28 -10.20 43.75
CA CYS A 105 19.99 -9.84 44.34
C CYS A 105 19.60 -10.78 45.50
N GLU A 106 18.67 -10.35 46.37
CA GLU A 106 18.15 -11.17 47.44
C GLU A 106 17.20 -12.27 46.93
N GLU A 107 16.57 -12.07 45.80
CA GLU A 107 15.69 -13.03 45.10
C GLU A 107 16.40 -13.60 43.87
N ASP A 108 16.07 -14.86 43.54
CA ASP A 108 16.65 -15.61 42.42
C ASP A 108 15.69 -15.74 41.25
N GLU A 109 14.37 -15.52 41.48
CA GLU A 109 13.31 -15.66 40.47
C GLU A 109 12.65 -14.33 40.17
N PHE A 110 12.61 -13.97 38.88
CA PHE A 110 12.13 -12.65 38.43
C PHE A 110 10.98 -12.77 37.44
N PRO A 111 10.09 -11.76 37.43
CA PRO A 111 8.99 -11.71 36.45
C PRO A 111 9.50 -11.34 35.05
N VAL A 112 8.77 -11.83 34.07
CA VAL A 112 8.99 -11.48 32.67
C VAL A 112 7.67 -11.13 31.99
N LEU A 113 7.78 -10.42 30.86
CA LEU A 113 6.68 -10.15 29.95
C LEU A 113 6.95 -10.87 28.62
N LEU A 114 6.02 -11.71 28.21
CA LEU A 114 6.06 -12.38 26.91
C LEU A 114 5.10 -11.69 25.95
N MET A 115 5.61 -11.35 24.77
CA MET A 115 4.85 -10.75 23.66
C MET A 115 5.21 -11.48 22.36
N ASP A 116 4.40 -11.34 21.32
CA ASP A 116 4.81 -11.79 19.99
C ASP A 116 5.97 -10.93 19.47
N TRP A 117 6.97 -11.58 18.85
CA TRP A 117 8.03 -10.87 18.17
C TRP A 117 7.49 -10.26 16.87
N ILE A 118 7.70 -8.96 16.66
CA ILE A 118 7.29 -8.25 15.45
C ILE A 118 8.51 -8.13 14.55
N ASP A 119 8.47 -8.79 13.39
CA ASP A 119 9.46 -8.58 12.35
C ASP A 119 9.18 -7.23 11.67
N GLY A 120 10.25 -6.45 11.48
CA GLY A 120 10.20 -5.10 10.93
C GLY A 120 11.20 -4.18 11.61
N GLU A 121 11.03 -2.90 11.38
CA GLU A 121 11.85 -1.83 11.94
C GLU A 121 10.98 -0.82 12.70
N THR A 122 11.57 0.02 13.54
CA THR A 122 10.83 1.11 14.17
C THR A 122 10.40 2.13 13.13
N MET A 123 9.28 2.82 13.37
CA MET A 123 8.84 3.89 12.48
C MET A 123 9.87 5.03 12.40
N GLU A 124 10.68 5.24 13.44
CA GLU A 124 11.80 6.19 13.43
C GLU A 124 12.82 5.80 12.37
N ASN A 125 13.31 4.54 12.37
CA ASN A 125 14.26 4.04 11.37
C ASN A 125 13.68 4.10 9.97
N TYR A 126 12.45 3.66 9.80
CA TYR A 126 11.74 3.74 8.52
C TYR A 126 11.69 5.18 7.97
N ILE A 127 11.37 6.15 8.82
CA ILE A 127 11.36 7.57 8.44
C ILE A 127 12.77 8.02 8.05
N ALA A 128 13.79 7.71 8.86
CA ALA A 128 15.17 8.11 8.58
C ALA A 128 15.67 7.58 7.22
N GLU A 129 15.28 6.37 6.83
CA GLU A 129 15.68 5.77 5.56
C GLU A 129 14.84 6.23 4.36
N ASN A 130 13.56 6.60 4.58
CA ASN A 130 12.60 6.82 3.50
C ASN A 130 12.02 8.24 3.40
N TYR A 131 12.42 9.21 4.25
CA TYR A 131 11.78 10.54 4.29
C TYR A 131 11.88 11.32 2.97
N GLN A 132 12.87 11.03 2.13
CA GLN A 132 13.02 11.62 0.80
C GLN A 132 12.06 10.99 -0.24
N ASP A 133 11.43 9.87 0.07
CA ASP A 133 10.43 9.23 -0.78
C ASP A 133 9.03 9.71 -0.38
N ASN A 134 8.50 10.68 -1.14
CA ASN A 134 7.19 11.29 -0.88
C ASN A 134 6.06 10.26 -0.81
N TYR A 135 6.10 9.22 -1.66
CA TYR A 135 5.06 8.18 -1.65
C TYR A 135 5.19 7.25 -0.44
N ALA A 136 6.41 6.81 -0.11
CA ALA A 136 6.64 6.00 1.09
C ALA A 136 6.13 6.73 2.34
N MET A 137 6.44 8.03 2.46
CA MET A 137 5.97 8.87 3.57
C MET A 137 4.46 9.12 3.53
N ALA A 138 3.86 9.32 2.36
CA ALA A 138 2.41 9.44 2.24
C ALA A 138 1.69 8.14 2.64
N MET A 139 2.22 6.99 2.25
CA MET A 139 1.71 5.67 2.65
C MET A 139 1.88 5.42 4.15
N LEU A 140 3.02 5.81 4.72
CA LEU A 140 3.23 5.73 6.17
C LEU A 140 2.21 6.61 6.91
N CYS A 141 2.01 7.85 6.47
CA CYS A 141 0.99 8.74 7.00
C CYS A 141 -0.42 8.13 6.93
N TYR A 142 -0.82 7.59 5.78
CA TYR A 142 -2.11 6.91 5.62
C TYR A 142 -2.28 5.74 6.58
N ARG A 143 -1.28 4.87 6.71
CA ARG A 143 -1.31 3.72 7.63
C ARG A 143 -1.35 4.16 9.08
N PHE A 144 -0.57 5.18 9.43
CA PHE A 144 -0.58 5.77 10.77
C PHE A 144 -1.96 6.37 11.10
N CYS A 145 -2.55 7.14 10.20
CA CYS A 145 -3.90 7.70 10.38
C CYS A 145 -4.97 6.60 10.53
N LYS A 146 -4.84 5.49 9.80
CA LYS A 146 -5.72 4.33 9.95
C LYS A 146 -5.56 3.66 11.33
N MET A 147 -4.33 3.50 11.81
CA MET A 147 -4.03 3.00 13.15
C MET A 147 -4.56 3.96 14.23
N ALA A 148 -4.35 5.27 14.06
CA ALA A 148 -4.87 6.31 14.96
C ALA A 148 -6.39 6.27 15.07
N ALA A 149 -7.09 6.18 13.93
CA ALA A 149 -8.55 6.04 13.91
C ALA A 149 -9.02 4.76 14.62
N TRP A 150 -8.33 3.65 14.39
CA TRP A 150 -8.60 2.39 15.09
C TRP A 150 -8.38 2.52 16.59
N LEU A 151 -7.21 3.03 17.03
CA LEU A 151 -6.88 3.16 18.47
C LEU A 151 -7.91 4.04 19.18
N ARG A 152 -8.34 5.16 18.56
CA ARG A 152 -9.36 6.05 19.10
C ARG A 152 -10.77 5.43 19.16
N SER A 153 -11.01 4.31 18.50
CA SER A 153 -12.26 3.55 18.62
C SER A 153 -12.21 2.50 19.75
N GLN A 154 -11.06 2.33 20.38
CA GLN A 154 -10.88 1.37 21.47
C GLN A 154 -11.17 2.03 22.84
N PRO A 155 -11.51 1.23 23.86
CA PRO A 155 -11.71 1.73 25.23
C PRO A 155 -10.38 1.94 26.00
N PHE A 156 -9.25 1.71 25.37
CA PHE A 156 -7.91 1.82 25.94
C PHE A 156 -7.04 2.80 25.15
N ALA A 157 -5.91 3.18 25.73
CA ALA A 157 -4.90 4.03 25.10
C ALA A 157 -3.49 3.51 25.38
N HIS A 158 -2.54 3.79 24.50
CA HIS A 158 -1.16 3.31 24.61
C HIS A 158 -0.35 4.07 25.66
N GLY A 159 -0.57 5.37 25.78
CA GLY A 159 0.03 6.24 26.82
C GLY A 159 1.41 6.80 26.50
N ASP A 160 2.15 6.23 25.55
CA ASP A 160 3.46 6.75 25.08
C ASP A 160 3.63 6.52 23.56
N ILE A 161 2.74 7.10 22.76
CA ILE A 161 2.81 7.05 21.30
C ILE A 161 3.96 7.91 20.80
N LYS A 162 4.95 7.26 20.18
CA LYS A 162 6.10 7.88 19.51
C LYS A 162 6.64 6.95 18.42
N PRO A 163 7.45 7.45 17.48
CA PRO A 163 7.98 6.62 16.38
C PRO A 163 8.72 5.36 16.82
N ASP A 164 9.46 5.39 17.92
CA ASP A 164 10.19 4.22 18.43
C ASP A 164 9.28 3.10 18.93
N ASN A 165 8.07 3.46 19.40
CA ASN A 165 7.10 2.51 19.95
C ASN A 165 6.13 1.98 18.89
N ILE A 166 6.43 2.21 17.61
CA ILE A 166 5.63 1.76 16.47
C ILE A 166 6.52 0.98 15.52
N MET A 167 6.22 -0.30 15.32
CA MET A 167 6.92 -1.15 14.36
C MET A 167 6.27 -1.05 12.98
N VAL A 168 7.07 -0.84 11.95
CA VAL A 168 6.67 -0.95 10.54
C VAL A 168 7.02 -2.36 10.08
N ARG A 169 6.02 -3.17 9.81
CA ARG A 169 6.18 -4.56 9.36
C ARG A 169 6.56 -4.62 7.87
N PRO A 170 7.10 -5.73 7.37
CA PRO A 170 7.42 -5.89 5.94
C PRO A 170 6.21 -5.70 5.00
N ASP A 171 4.99 -6.05 5.44
CA ASP A 171 3.74 -5.78 4.73
C ASP A 171 3.30 -4.32 4.83
N GLY A 172 4.05 -3.52 5.59
CA GLY A 172 3.84 -2.11 5.88
C GLY A 172 2.73 -1.83 6.88
N ASN A 173 2.12 -2.83 7.51
CA ASN A 173 1.22 -2.61 8.64
C ASN A 173 2.00 -2.09 9.85
N LEU A 174 1.32 -1.30 10.68
CA LEU A 174 1.89 -0.72 11.88
C LEU A 174 1.43 -1.51 13.11
N THR A 175 2.36 -1.77 14.03
CA THR A 175 2.07 -2.46 15.29
C THR A 175 2.69 -1.68 16.44
N LEU A 176 1.88 -1.38 17.44
CA LEU A 176 2.31 -0.74 18.69
C LEU A 176 3.09 -1.73 19.55
N VAL A 177 4.13 -1.24 20.19
CA VAL A 177 4.98 -2.00 21.13
C VAL A 177 5.24 -1.14 22.37
N ASP A 178 5.69 -1.77 23.47
CA ASP A 178 6.01 -1.11 24.74
C ASP A 178 4.80 -0.49 25.47
N TYR A 179 4.06 -1.35 26.17
CA TYR A 179 2.80 -1.01 26.83
C TYR A 179 2.95 -0.47 28.26
N ASP A 180 4.14 -0.05 28.68
CA ASP A 180 4.41 0.42 30.07
C ASP A 180 3.54 1.63 30.48
N GLY A 181 3.08 2.43 29.51
CA GLY A 181 2.21 3.59 29.73
C GLY A 181 0.73 3.35 29.49
N MET A 182 0.33 2.12 29.17
CA MET A 182 -1.00 1.83 28.65
C MET A 182 -2.11 2.05 29.70
N PHE A 183 -3.19 2.68 29.26
CA PHE A 183 -4.45 2.78 29.98
C PHE A 183 -5.44 1.72 29.48
N VAL A 184 -6.08 1.01 30.41
CA VAL A 184 -7.23 0.16 30.14
C VAL A 184 -8.39 0.51 31.10
N PRO A 185 -9.66 0.20 30.77
CA PRO A 185 -10.83 0.61 31.57
C PRO A 185 -10.75 0.21 33.04
N ALA A 186 -10.12 -0.92 33.38
CA ALA A 186 -9.89 -1.38 34.74
C ALA A 186 -9.02 -0.41 35.56
N MET A 187 -8.23 0.44 34.92
CA MET A 187 -7.35 1.43 35.60
C MET A 187 -8.02 2.80 35.82
N LYS A 188 -9.30 2.92 35.52
CA LYS A 188 -10.02 4.21 35.65
C LYS A 188 -9.91 4.78 37.07
N GLY A 189 -9.44 6.03 37.17
CA GLY A 189 -9.23 6.73 38.42
C GLY A 189 -7.86 6.49 39.07
N GLN A 190 -7.00 5.69 38.46
CA GLN A 190 -5.57 5.56 38.81
C GLN A 190 -4.77 6.71 38.21
N LYS A 191 -3.50 6.81 38.60
CA LYS A 191 -2.55 7.76 37.99
C LYS A 191 -1.73 7.09 36.88
N SER A 192 -1.41 7.84 35.87
CA SER A 192 -0.53 7.37 34.82
C SER A 192 0.87 7.04 35.36
N PRO A 193 1.46 5.89 35.00
CA PRO A 193 2.84 5.55 35.40
C PRO A 193 3.87 6.45 34.70
N THR A 194 3.49 7.14 33.63
CA THR A 194 4.35 8.05 32.85
C THR A 194 3.55 9.24 32.31
N ILE A 195 4.24 10.35 32.08
CA ILE A 195 3.67 11.49 31.31
C ILE A 195 3.97 11.40 29.82
N GLY A 196 4.57 10.28 29.37
CA GLY A 196 5.00 10.07 27.99
C GLY A 196 6.25 10.85 27.62
N THR A 197 6.64 10.76 26.36
CA THR A 197 7.83 11.42 25.82
C THR A 197 7.53 12.89 25.53
N LYS A 198 8.40 13.80 26.00
CA LYS A 198 8.20 15.25 26.05
C LYS A 198 7.76 15.87 24.70
N ASP A 199 8.39 15.45 23.59
CA ASP A 199 8.09 16.02 22.26
C ASP A 199 6.87 15.36 21.58
N PHE A 200 6.28 14.35 22.22
CA PHE A 200 5.05 13.68 21.78
C PHE A 200 3.92 13.76 22.81
N SER A 201 4.11 14.50 23.88
CA SER A 201 3.10 14.67 24.93
C SER A 201 2.58 16.10 24.99
N HIS A 202 1.30 16.25 25.34
CA HIS A 202 0.71 17.56 25.54
C HIS A 202 1.47 18.32 26.64
N PRO A 203 1.84 19.62 26.46
CA PRO A 203 2.68 20.34 27.39
C PRO A 203 2.06 20.54 28.79
N LEU A 204 0.76 20.34 28.93
CA LEU A 204 0.03 20.41 30.20
C LEU A 204 -0.41 19.01 30.70
N ARG A 205 0.11 17.93 30.14
CA ARG A 205 -0.18 16.57 30.63
C ARG A 205 0.46 16.35 32.00
N THR A 206 -0.30 15.73 32.88
CA THR A 206 0.10 15.34 34.23
C THR A 206 -0.18 13.85 34.44
N VAL A 207 0.29 13.28 35.55
CA VAL A 207 -0.01 11.88 35.90
C VAL A 207 -1.50 11.65 36.23
N ASP A 208 -2.27 12.70 36.45
CA ASP A 208 -3.71 12.61 36.71
C ASP A 208 -4.51 12.52 35.38
N ASP A 209 -3.90 12.85 34.25
CA ASP A 209 -4.46 12.66 32.89
C ASP A 209 -4.21 11.19 32.48
N PHE A 210 -5.10 10.26 32.90
CA PHE A 210 -4.98 8.83 32.62
C PHE A 210 -6.35 8.26 32.24
N ASP A 211 -6.65 8.28 30.95
CA ASP A 211 -7.90 7.81 30.37
C ASP A 211 -7.68 7.42 28.88
N GLU A 212 -8.74 7.01 28.20
CA GLU A 212 -8.72 6.60 26.79
C GLU A 212 -8.35 7.73 25.80
N THR A 213 -8.16 8.97 26.25
CA THR A 213 -7.85 10.11 25.37
C THR A 213 -6.39 10.58 25.45
N ILE A 214 -5.56 9.92 26.29
CA ILE A 214 -4.18 10.35 26.56
C ILE A 214 -3.28 10.38 25.33
N ASP A 215 -3.62 9.62 24.27
CA ASP A 215 -2.86 9.54 23.02
C ASP A 215 -3.25 10.60 22.00
N ASP A 216 -4.36 11.32 22.16
CA ASP A 216 -4.92 12.22 21.18
C ASP A 216 -3.92 13.24 20.64
N PHE A 217 -3.11 13.80 21.53
CA PHE A 217 -2.10 14.79 21.18
C PHE A 217 -0.98 14.21 20.32
N ALA A 218 -0.41 13.07 20.74
CA ALA A 218 0.65 12.39 20.01
C ALA A 218 0.18 11.96 18.62
N LEU A 219 -1.03 11.37 18.54
CA LEU A 219 -1.62 10.94 17.27
C LEU A 219 -1.78 12.11 16.30
N ALA A 220 -2.28 13.25 16.77
CA ALA A 220 -2.47 14.44 15.94
C ALA A 220 -1.15 15.05 15.47
N SER A 221 -0.17 15.20 16.38
CA SER A 221 1.14 15.76 16.09
C SER A 221 1.93 14.91 15.09
N ILE A 222 1.95 13.60 15.28
CA ILE A 222 2.65 12.66 14.39
C ILE A 222 1.97 12.62 13.02
N ALA A 223 0.64 12.52 12.96
CA ALA A 223 -0.10 12.52 11.69
C ALA A 223 0.19 13.77 10.85
N LEU A 224 0.15 14.96 11.47
CA LEU A 224 0.47 16.22 10.82
C LEU A 224 1.92 16.25 10.33
N SER A 225 2.88 15.80 11.16
CA SER A 225 4.29 15.75 10.82
C SER A 225 4.56 14.82 9.63
N LEU A 226 4.01 13.60 9.63
CA LEU A 226 4.16 12.63 8.53
C LEU A 226 3.58 13.18 7.22
N LYS A 227 2.41 13.83 7.27
CA LYS A 227 1.81 14.45 6.09
C LYS A 227 2.66 15.59 5.55
N ALA A 228 3.16 16.45 6.42
CA ALA A 228 4.03 17.55 6.02
C ALA A 228 5.34 17.06 5.38
N ILE A 229 6.00 16.06 5.97
CA ILE A 229 7.21 15.42 5.43
C ILE A 229 6.91 14.81 4.06
N SER A 230 5.77 14.12 3.89
CA SER A 230 5.39 13.51 2.61
C SER A 230 5.22 14.51 1.48
N LEU A 231 4.90 15.76 1.78
CA LEU A 231 4.72 16.84 0.81
C LEU A 231 6.00 17.67 0.61
N LYS A 232 6.80 17.86 1.67
CA LYS A 232 8.02 18.64 1.67
C LYS A 232 9.08 17.98 2.59
N PRO A 233 9.84 16.99 2.07
CA PRO A 233 10.84 16.26 2.86
C PRO A 233 11.86 17.14 3.59
N SER A 234 12.27 18.26 2.99
CA SER A 234 13.22 19.21 3.59
C SER A 234 12.79 19.77 4.94
N LEU A 235 11.52 19.65 5.31
CA LEU A 235 11.06 20.04 6.65
C LEU A 235 11.68 19.16 7.76
N LEU A 236 11.96 17.89 7.48
CA LEU A 236 12.62 17.02 8.45
C LEU A 236 14.08 17.42 8.63
N ASP A 237 14.79 17.81 7.55
CA ASP A 237 16.18 18.29 7.63
C ASP A 237 16.28 19.61 8.42
N GLU A 238 15.25 20.47 8.31
CA GLU A 238 15.25 21.80 8.91
C GLU A 238 14.76 21.84 10.35
N TYR A 239 13.73 21.03 10.69
CA TYR A 239 13.04 21.07 11.98
C TYR A 239 13.14 19.77 12.78
N GLY A 240 13.52 18.65 12.16
CA GLY A 240 13.65 17.35 12.81
C GLY A 240 14.87 17.28 13.76
N ALA A 241 14.80 16.32 14.69
CA ALA A 241 15.93 15.92 15.54
C ALA A 241 15.79 14.42 15.89
N ALA A 242 16.83 13.85 16.52
CA ALA A 242 16.88 12.42 16.85
C ALA A 242 15.72 11.93 17.72
N ASP A 243 15.13 12.80 18.52
CA ASP A 243 14.08 12.46 19.51
C ASP A 243 12.72 13.08 19.18
N ARG A 244 12.58 13.69 17.98
CA ARG A 244 11.32 14.33 17.55
C ARG A 244 11.15 14.28 16.02
N LEU A 245 9.92 14.43 15.56
CA LEU A 245 9.66 14.66 14.13
C LEU A 245 9.86 16.14 13.77
N LEU A 246 8.78 16.91 13.65
CA LEU A 246 8.86 18.31 13.22
C LEU A 246 8.69 19.30 14.36
N PHE A 247 7.86 19.01 15.35
CA PHE A 247 7.53 19.92 16.44
C PHE A 247 8.30 19.56 17.71
N SER A 248 8.77 20.59 18.41
CA SER A 248 9.36 20.47 19.73
C SER A 248 8.34 20.79 20.84
N ALA A 249 8.65 20.35 22.06
CA ALA A 249 7.85 20.73 23.23
C ALA A 249 7.76 22.24 23.46
N GLU A 250 8.69 23.03 22.92
CA GLU A 250 8.67 24.50 22.99
C GLU A 250 7.63 25.07 22.02
N ASP A 251 7.55 24.49 20.80
CA ASP A 251 6.54 24.89 19.82
C ASP A 251 5.13 24.72 20.39
N TYR A 252 4.88 23.63 21.10
CA TYR A 252 3.55 23.32 21.69
C TYR A 252 3.13 24.30 22.77
N ARG A 253 4.09 24.91 23.50
CA ARG A 253 3.80 25.88 24.55
C ARG A 253 3.38 27.25 24.01
N ASP A 254 3.90 27.63 22.86
CA ASP A 254 3.59 28.91 22.21
C ASP A 254 3.64 28.77 20.67
N LEU A 255 2.56 28.25 20.12
CA LEU A 255 2.42 28.03 18.66
C LEU A 255 2.60 29.35 17.86
N SER A 256 2.37 30.52 18.47
CA SER A 256 2.52 31.80 17.79
C SER A 256 3.97 32.14 17.44
N LYS A 257 4.91 31.49 18.11
CA LYS A 257 6.36 31.64 17.89
C LYS A 257 6.98 30.46 17.12
N SER A 258 6.21 29.41 16.84
CA SER A 258 6.70 28.23 16.13
C SER A 258 7.07 28.56 14.69
N LYS A 259 8.34 28.38 14.37
CA LYS A 259 8.84 28.48 12.99
C LYS A 259 8.29 27.34 12.13
N MET A 260 8.16 26.14 12.71
CA MET A 260 7.59 24.98 12.01
C MET A 260 6.12 25.25 11.60
N LEU A 261 5.29 25.81 12.50
CA LEU A 261 3.92 26.18 12.16
C LEU A 261 3.88 27.24 11.04
N SER A 262 4.81 28.19 11.06
CA SER A 262 4.94 29.19 9.99
C SER A 262 5.34 28.55 8.65
N ALA A 263 6.22 27.53 8.65
CA ALA A 263 6.63 26.82 7.44
C ALA A 263 5.48 25.99 6.82
N LEU A 264 4.51 25.55 7.62
CA LEU A 264 3.32 24.86 7.12
C LEU A 264 2.39 25.76 6.29
N GLN A 265 2.52 27.07 6.37
CA GLN A 265 1.69 28.00 5.58
C GLN A 265 1.83 27.77 4.07
N GLU A 266 3.02 27.35 3.63
CA GLU A 266 3.28 27.02 2.22
C GLU A 266 2.50 25.77 1.72
N LEU A 267 2.01 24.93 2.64
CA LEU A 267 1.28 23.70 2.34
C LEU A 267 -0.24 23.83 2.58
N MET A 268 -0.72 25.01 2.97
CA MET A 268 -2.15 25.22 3.31
C MET A 268 -3.10 25.20 2.11
N ASP A 269 -2.59 25.15 0.89
CA ASP A 269 -3.40 24.89 -0.30
C ASP A 269 -3.88 23.43 -0.39
N LYS A 270 -3.33 22.53 0.42
CA LYS A 270 -3.70 21.12 0.50
C LYS A 270 -4.75 20.87 1.58
N GLU A 271 -5.92 20.36 1.19
CA GLU A 271 -7.05 20.08 2.10
C GLU A 271 -6.66 19.13 3.23
N GLU A 272 -5.83 18.12 2.93
CA GLU A 272 -5.40 17.12 3.89
C GLU A 272 -4.51 17.69 5.00
N ILE A 273 -3.65 18.66 4.69
CA ILE A 273 -2.86 19.39 5.69
C ILE A 273 -3.79 20.21 6.57
N ASN A 274 -4.76 20.94 6.00
CA ASN A 274 -5.69 21.75 6.75
C ASN A 274 -6.52 20.93 7.73
N THR A 275 -6.94 19.74 7.33
CA THR A 275 -7.68 18.81 8.19
C THR A 275 -6.81 18.38 9.38
N LEU A 276 -5.60 17.87 9.14
CA LEU A 276 -4.71 17.41 10.21
C LEU A 276 -4.22 18.56 11.11
N LEU A 277 -3.95 19.72 10.54
CA LEU A 277 -3.62 20.93 11.30
C LEU A 277 -4.77 21.35 12.22
N SER A 278 -6.02 21.29 11.74
CA SER A 278 -7.20 21.62 12.55
C SER A 278 -7.36 20.67 13.73
N ILE A 279 -7.12 19.35 13.54
CA ILE A 279 -7.13 18.37 14.63
C ILE A 279 -6.03 18.69 15.64
N PHE A 280 -4.80 18.94 15.15
CA PHE A 280 -3.66 19.28 15.99
C PHE A 280 -3.90 20.54 16.82
N LEU A 281 -4.41 21.63 16.22
CA LEU A 281 -4.74 22.86 16.93
C LEU A 281 -5.84 22.64 17.97
N LEU A 282 -6.85 21.83 17.65
CA LEU A 282 -7.92 21.50 18.58
C LEU A 282 -7.41 20.75 19.82
N VAL A 283 -6.58 19.71 19.61
CA VAL A 283 -6.05 18.92 20.72
C VAL A 283 -5.01 19.69 21.53
N ASN A 284 -4.23 20.54 20.90
CA ASN A 284 -3.30 21.44 21.61
C ASN A 284 -4.04 22.45 22.51
N ALA A 285 -5.25 22.86 22.11
CA ALA A 285 -6.07 23.80 22.89
C ALA A 285 -6.89 23.11 24.01
N LYS A 286 -7.31 21.84 23.79
CA LYS A 286 -8.28 21.15 24.65
C LYS A 286 -7.76 19.89 25.35
N LYS A 287 -6.51 19.48 25.10
CA LYS A 287 -5.85 18.22 25.52
C LYS A 287 -6.42 16.95 24.85
N ASN A 288 -7.69 16.92 24.47
CA ASN A 288 -8.32 15.72 23.92
C ASN A 288 -9.24 16.06 22.73
N LEU A 289 -9.61 15.04 21.99
CA LEU A 289 -10.56 15.09 20.88
C LEU A 289 -11.93 14.54 21.34
N SER A 290 -13.01 15.07 20.72
CA SER A 290 -14.33 14.46 20.90
C SER A 290 -14.39 13.09 20.19
N MET A 291 -15.31 12.19 20.62
CA MET A 291 -15.44 10.85 20.05
C MET A 291 -15.58 10.83 18.52
N CYS A 292 -16.23 11.82 17.91
CA CYS A 292 -16.39 11.87 16.46
C CYS A 292 -15.13 12.31 15.72
N SER A 293 -14.11 12.84 16.40
CA SER A 293 -12.90 13.39 15.77
C SER A 293 -11.98 12.31 15.21
N TYR A 294 -12.15 11.04 15.59
CA TYR A 294 -11.36 9.93 15.01
C TYR A 294 -11.58 9.79 13.50
N LEU A 295 -12.78 10.15 12.98
CA LEU A 295 -13.07 10.13 11.55
C LEU A 295 -12.19 11.11 10.76
N ALA A 296 -11.71 12.16 11.38
CA ALA A 296 -10.85 13.14 10.74
C ALA A 296 -9.42 12.60 10.47
N PHE A 297 -9.01 11.51 11.14
CA PHE A 297 -7.79 10.79 10.79
C PHE A 297 -7.94 9.96 9.52
N LEU A 298 -9.16 9.63 9.07
CA LEU A 298 -9.36 8.81 7.88
C LEU A 298 -8.96 9.60 6.64
N GLN A 299 -7.82 9.25 6.10
CA GLN A 299 -7.26 9.81 4.86
C GLN A 299 -7.60 8.90 3.68
N ALA A 300 -7.72 9.47 2.49
CA ALA A 300 -7.74 8.68 1.26
C ALA A 300 -6.39 7.94 1.13
N LYS A 301 -6.44 6.66 0.71
CA LYS A 301 -5.20 5.93 0.43
C LYS A 301 -4.44 6.67 -0.67
N PRO A 302 -3.17 7.03 -0.43
CA PRO A 302 -2.36 7.66 -1.45
C PRO A 302 -2.38 6.79 -2.71
N GLN A 303 -2.77 7.38 -3.82
CA GLN A 303 -2.52 6.78 -5.11
C GLN A 303 -1.07 7.04 -5.43
N PHE A 304 -0.37 6.02 -5.87
CA PHE A 304 0.96 6.21 -6.39
C PHE A 304 0.85 7.14 -7.61
N ASP A 305 1.20 8.41 -7.40
CA ASP A 305 1.28 9.34 -8.53
C ASP A 305 2.57 9.02 -9.28
N THR A 306 2.43 8.28 -10.37
CA THR A 306 3.52 7.99 -11.30
C THR A 306 4.19 9.26 -11.84
N MET A 307 3.56 10.42 -11.66
CA MET A 307 4.13 11.73 -12.02
C MET A 307 5.12 12.29 -10.98
N MET A 308 5.06 11.87 -9.72
CA MET A 308 5.96 12.43 -8.68
C MET A 308 7.36 11.82 -8.68
N VAL A 309 7.56 10.65 -9.28
CA VAL A 309 8.86 9.96 -9.20
C VAL A 309 9.89 10.52 -10.17
N PHE A 310 9.53 10.91 -11.33
CA PHE A 310 10.23 11.71 -12.36
C PHE A 310 9.24 11.89 -13.50
N PRO A 311 9.11 13.07 -14.11
CA PRO A 311 8.18 13.26 -15.22
C PRO A 311 8.65 12.41 -16.41
N THR A 312 8.07 11.21 -16.56
CA THR A 312 8.26 10.39 -17.77
C THR A 312 7.52 11.01 -18.95
N LYS A 313 6.51 11.85 -18.66
CA LYS A 313 5.81 12.66 -19.67
C LYS A 313 6.69 13.81 -20.14
N ILE A 314 6.63 14.07 -21.42
CA ILE A 314 7.36 15.16 -22.06
C ILE A 314 6.39 16.34 -22.22
N SER A 315 6.81 17.53 -21.81
CA SER A 315 6.07 18.78 -22.00
C SER A 315 6.50 19.47 -23.29
N ASP A 316 5.69 20.44 -23.76
CA ASP A 316 6.07 21.26 -24.91
C ASP A 316 7.34 22.07 -24.67
N ASP A 317 7.63 22.44 -23.42
CA ASP A 317 8.84 23.17 -23.06
C ASP A 317 10.09 22.29 -23.09
N ASP A 318 9.96 20.99 -22.77
CA ASP A 318 11.03 20.01 -22.91
C ASP A 318 11.55 19.94 -24.34
N PHE A 319 10.64 19.97 -25.32
CA PHE A 319 11.02 19.92 -26.75
C PHE A 319 11.78 21.15 -27.22
N LYS A 320 11.54 22.33 -26.64
CA LYS A 320 12.22 23.58 -27.03
C LYS A 320 13.72 23.57 -26.74
N SER A 321 14.13 22.85 -25.70
CA SER A 321 15.51 22.76 -25.23
C SER A 321 16.18 21.42 -25.58
N ALA A 322 15.47 20.54 -26.27
CA ALA A 322 15.94 19.19 -26.55
C ALA A 322 17.12 19.14 -27.53
N VAL A 323 17.99 18.14 -27.36
CA VAL A 323 19.22 17.97 -28.14
C VAL A 323 19.21 16.61 -28.83
N TYR A 324 19.53 16.60 -30.15
CA TYR A 324 19.69 15.37 -30.91
C TYR A 324 21.08 14.76 -30.74
N ASP A 325 21.15 13.44 -30.81
CA ASP A 325 22.41 12.75 -31.01
C ASP A 325 22.68 12.47 -32.52
N GLU A 326 23.79 11.78 -32.77
CA GLU A 326 24.22 11.41 -34.13
C GLU A 326 23.29 10.39 -34.84
N TYR A 327 22.44 9.68 -34.07
CA TYR A 327 21.46 8.71 -34.57
C TYR A 327 20.04 9.29 -34.69
N GLY A 328 19.87 10.57 -34.34
CA GLY A 328 18.59 11.25 -34.34
C GLY A 328 17.75 11.01 -33.09
N ALA A 329 18.31 10.43 -32.06
CA ALA A 329 17.63 10.32 -30.77
C ALA A 329 17.58 11.68 -30.07
N LEU A 330 16.46 11.95 -29.37
CA LEU A 330 16.18 13.24 -28.74
C LEU A 330 16.28 13.13 -27.22
N TYR A 331 17.07 13.99 -26.62
CA TYR A 331 17.36 14.03 -25.20
C TYR A 331 17.00 15.38 -24.58
N SER A 332 16.78 15.41 -23.26
CA SER A 332 16.77 16.66 -22.49
C SER A 332 18.11 17.38 -22.59
N ALA A 333 18.14 18.71 -22.43
CA ALA A 333 19.35 19.53 -22.52
C ALA A 333 20.44 19.09 -21.53
N ASP A 334 20.07 18.58 -20.33
CA ASP A 334 20.98 18.04 -19.32
C ASP A 334 21.40 16.58 -19.57
N GLY A 335 20.88 15.96 -20.63
CA GLY A 335 21.16 14.57 -21.02
C GLY A 335 20.61 13.50 -20.07
N LYS A 336 19.76 13.86 -19.08
CA LYS A 336 19.24 12.89 -18.09
C LYS A 336 17.96 12.18 -18.52
N ARG A 337 17.26 12.71 -19.53
CA ARG A 337 16.02 12.13 -20.03
C ARG A 337 16.14 11.80 -21.52
N LEU A 338 15.73 10.59 -21.90
CA LEU A 338 15.55 10.22 -23.32
C LEU A 338 14.10 10.46 -23.69
N PHE A 339 13.86 11.41 -24.58
CA PHE A 339 12.52 11.76 -25.07
C PHE A 339 12.09 10.88 -26.24
N ARG A 340 12.99 10.64 -27.20
CA ARG A 340 12.72 9.81 -28.38
C ARG A 340 13.98 9.07 -28.80
N GLY A 341 13.87 7.77 -28.98
CA GLY A 341 14.94 6.92 -29.53
C GLY A 341 14.85 6.83 -31.05
N PRO A 342 15.93 6.36 -31.72
CA PRO A 342 15.90 6.09 -33.16
C PRO A 342 15.16 4.77 -33.43
N CYS A 343 14.57 4.63 -34.61
CA CYS A 343 13.85 3.41 -35.03
C CYS A 343 14.44 2.73 -36.28
N ASN A 344 15.32 3.42 -37.04
CA ASN A 344 15.82 2.97 -38.33
C ASN A 344 17.21 2.31 -38.26
N ILE A 345 17.64 1.87 -37.09
CA ILE A 345 18.92 1.19 -36.86
C ILE A 345 18.69 -0.14 -36.14
N VAL A 346 19.59 -1.10 -36.31
CA VAL A 346 19.45 -2.45 -35.77
C VAL A 346 19.79 -2.51 -34.28
N SER A 347 20.78 -1.75 -33.84
CA SER A 347 21.21 -1.71 -32.44
C SER A 347 21.41 -0.27 -32.00
N TYR A 348 20.95 0.07 -30.79
CA TYR A 348 21.10 1.39 -30.20
C TYR A 348 21.57 1.33 -28.75
N LYS A 349 22.59 2.14 -28.46
CA LYS A 349 23.10 2.32 -27.09
C LYS A 349 22.66 3.68 -26.56
N ILE A 350 21.77 3.67 -25.56
CA ILE A 350 21.34 4.89 -24.87
C ILE A 350 22.54 5.53 -24.17
N LYS A 351 22.66 6.88 -24.22
CA LYS A 351 23.78 7.63 -23.63
C LYS A 351 23.92 7.36 -22.12
N ASN A 352 25.16 7.27 -21.67
CA ASN A 352 25.45 7.21 -20.25
C ASN A 352 25.00 8.50 -19.56
N GLY A 353 24.47 8.39 -18.32
CA GLY A 353 23.94 9.52 -17.56
C GLY A 353 22.44 9.69 -17.66
N VAL A 354 21.77 9.02 -18.62
CA VAL A 354 20.30 8.99 -18.70
C VAL A 354 19.73 8.31 -17.46
N ILE A 355 18.77 8.97 -16.82
CA ILE A 355 18.06 8.50 -15.63
C ILE A 355 16.65 8.04 -15.98
N VAL A 356 16.01 8.71 -16.96
CA VAL A 356 14.63 8.46 -17.36
C VAL A 356 14.54 8.16 -18.86
N ILE A 357 13.92 7.05 -19.21
CA ILE A 357 13.41 6.78 -20.56
C ILE A 357 11.94 7.19 -20.53
N CYS A 358 11.58 8.22 -21.29
CA CYS A 358 10.27 8.86 -21.21
C CYS A 358 9.16 8.00 -21.84
N ASP A 359 7.91 8.42 -21.63
CA ASP A 359 6.73 7.77 -22.19
C ASP A 359 6.84 7.73 -23.72
N ASN A 360 6.56 6.57 -24.30
CA ASN A 360 6.58 6.33 -25.75
C ASN A 360 7.93 6.62 -26.44
N ALA A 361 9.05 6.55 -25.71
CA ALA A 361 10.36 6.94 -26.22
C ALA A 361 10.78 6.22 -27.50
N PHE A 362 10.41 4.95 -27.69
CA PHE A 362 10.66 4.17 -28.90
C PHE A 362 9.37 3.73 -29.60
N SER A 363 8.20 4.12 -29.08
CA SER A 363 6.92 3.75 -29.67
C SER A 363 6.76 4.39 -31.04
N MET A 364 6.45 3.57 -32.03
CA MET A 364 6.24 4.04 -33.40
C MET A 364 4.81 4.53 -33.57
N GLN A 365 4.68 5.82 -33.87
CA GLN A 365 3.40 6.44 -34.22
C GLN A 365 3.05 6.31 -35.72
N ILE A 366 3.85 5.58 -36.51
CA ILE A 366 3.67 5.47 -37.97
C ILE A 366 3.24 4.04 -38.33
N PRO A 367 2.04 3.84 -38.91
CA PRO A 367 1.47 2.52 -39.17
C PRO A 367 2.26 1.61 -40.14
N ASP A 368 3.14 2.16 -40.97
CA ASP A 368 3.77 1.43 -42.08
C ASP A 368 5.28 1.17 -41.92
N ASN A 369 5.92 1.60 -40.84
CA ASN A 369 7.34 1.36 -40.64
C ASN A 369 7.58 0.46 -39.41
N GLU A 370 7.90 -0.81 -39.63
CA GLU A 370 8.40 -1.69 -38.57
C GLU A 370 9.76 -1.16 -38.08
N SER A 371 9.93 -1.03 -36.77
CA SER A 371 11.22 -0.69 -36.17
C SER A 371 12.27 -1.72 -36.56
N ALA A 372 13.44 -1.28 -37.00
CA ALA A 372 14.57 -2.15 -37.32
C ALA A 372 15.32 -2.60 -36.07
N LEU A 373 15.00 -2.06 -34.87
CA LEU A 373 15.71 -2.31 -33.62
C LEU A 373 15.57 -3.76 -33.17
N GLU A 374 16.71 -4.46 -33.09
CA GLU A 374 16.84 -5.80 -32.56
C GLU A 374 17.46 -5.81 -31.16
N GLU A 375 18.24 -4.78 -30.83
CA GLU A 375 18.97 -4.64 -29.56
C GLU A 375 18.94 -3.19 -29.06
N ILE A 376 18.69 -3.04 -27.74
CA ILE A 376 18.81 -1.76 -27.04
C ILE A 376 19.65 -1.95 -25.79
N VAL A 377 20.75 -1.19 -25.66
CA VAL A 377 21.59 -1.19 -24.49
C VAL A 377 21.20 -0.04 -23.57
N ILE A 378 20.63 -0.38 -22.40
CA ILE A 378 20.24 0.57 -21.36
C ILE A 378 21.41 0.83 -20.41
N PRO A 379 21.81 2.08 -20.15
CA PRO A 379 22.92 2.37 -19.23
C PRO A 379 22.51 2.11 -17.77
N LYS A 380 23.49 1.77 -16.93
CA LYS A 380 23.30 1.47 -15.49
C LYS A 380 22.73 2.66 -14.68
N THR A 381 22.69 3.86 -15.27
CA THR A 381 22.16 5.07 -14.64
C THR A 381 20.65 5.18 -14.70
N VAL A 382 19.98 4.44 -15.58
CA VAL A 382 18.52 4.48 -15.72
C VAL A 382 17.83 3.94 -14.47
N ARG A 383 16.83 4.69 -14.01
CA ARG A 383 15.99 4.40 -12.85
C ARG A 383 14.52 4.21 -13.22
N TYR A 384 14.08 4.85 -14.30
CA TYR A 384 12.67 4.95 -14.65
C TYR A 384 12.48 4.69 -16.13
N ILE A 385 11.55 3.78 -16.44
CA ILE A 385 11.07 3.49 -17.79
C ILE A 385 9.61 3.90 -17.84
N GLY A 386 9.25 4.80 -18.77
CA GLY A 386 7.91 5.36 -18.94
C GLY A 386 6.90 4.40 -19.56
N ASN A 387 5.66 4.87 -19.63
CA ASN A 387 4.57 4.13 -20.26
C ASN A 387 4.84 3.97 -21.76
N GLY A 388 4.60 2.77 -22.31
CA GLY A 388 4.81 2.50 -23.73
C GLY A 388 6.23 2.74 -24.24
N ALA A 389 7.24 2.86 -23.36
CA ALA A 389 8.58 3.31 -23.74
C ALA A 389 9.21 2.49 -24.89
N PHE A 390 8.95 1.19 -24.93
CA PHE A 390 9.43 0.25 -25.97
C PHE A 390 8.27 -0.45 -26.69
N GLU A 391 7.08 0.16 -26.68
CA GLU A 391 5.87 -0.42 -27.24
C GLU A 391 6.04 -0.67 -28.76
N PHE A 392 5.58 -1.85 -29.22
CA PHE A 392 5.62 -2.33 -30.62
C PHE A 392 7.01 -2.45 -31.26
N LEU A 393 8.06 -2.62 -30.47
CA LEU A 393 9.36 -3.03 -30.99
C LEU A 393 9.33 -4.53 -31.32
N ASN A 394 8.63 -4.88 -32.43
CA ASN A 394 8.36 -6.25 -32.82
C ASN A 394 9.62 -7.08 -33.07
N ASN A 395 10.73 -6.44 -33.47
CA ASN A 395 12.01 -7.08 -33.78
C ASN A 395 12.99 -7.12 -32.59
N LEU A 396 12.66 -6.48 -31.44
CA LEU A 396 13.53 -6.45 -30.28
C LEU A 396 13.70 -7.86 -29.69
N LYS A 397 14.94 -8.37 -29.76
CA LYS A 397 15.30 -9.72 -29.30
C LYS A 397 15.83 -9.75 -27.89
N GLU A 398 16.60 -8.70 -27.53
CA GLU A 398 17.29 -8.63 -26.26
C GLU A 398 17.25 -7.22 -25.68
N ILE A 399 16.96 -7.14 -24.38
CA ILE A 399 17.06 -5.95 -23.56
C ILE A 399 17.40 -6.36 -22.12
N VAL A 400 18.41 -5.71 -21.54
CA VAL A 400 18.83 -5.94 -20.17
C VAL A 400 18.44 -4.77 -19.31
N LEU A 401 17.59 -5.02 -18.31
CA LEU A 401 17.18 -3.99 -17.35
C LEU A 401 18.32 -3.71 -16.36
N PRO A 402 18.62 -2.42 -16.06
CA PRO A 402 19.70 -2.08 -15.17
C PRO A 402 19.38 -2.44 -13.70
N GLU A 403 20.42 -2.86 -12.95
CA GLU A 403 20.30 -3.28 -11.55
C GLU A 403 19.77 -2.18 -10.60
N LYS A 404 19.78 -0.93 -11.02
CA LYS A 404 19.27 0.19 -10.22
C LYS A 404 17.92 0.71 -10.71
N LEU A 405 17.21 -0.02 -11.55
CA LEU A 405 15.88 0.33 -12.04
C LEU A 405 14.87 0.30 -10.90
N LEU A 406 14.09 1.35 -10.76
CA LEU A 406 13.08 1.51 -9.70
C LEU A 406 11.64 1.34 -10.22
N SER A 407 11.38 1.74 -11.47
CA SER A 407 10.02 1.75 -12.02
C SER A 407 9.96 1.35 -13.48
N ILE A 408 8.90 0.61 -13.84
CA ILE A 408 8.51 0.29 -15.22
C ILE A 408 7.06 0.74 -15.42
N GLY A 409 6.82 1.51 -16.48
CA GLY A 409 5.52 2.03 -16.85
C GLY A 409 4.60 1.00 -17.49
N ASP A 410 3.33 1.38 -17.59
CA ASP A 410 2.29 0.57 -18.23
C ASP A 410 2.57 0.38 -19.72
N CYS A 411 2.29 -0.83 -20.24
CA CYS A 411 2.53 -1.16 -21.65
C CYS A 411 3.98 -0.93 -22.13
N ALA A 412 4.96 -0.81 -21.22
CA ALA A 412 6.33 -0.43 -21.57
C ALA A 412 6.97 -1.32 -22.65
N PHE A 413 6.63 -2.60 -22.69
CA PHE A 413 7.10 -3.57 -23.68
C PHE A 413 5.97 -4.20 -24.48
N ARG A 414 4.79 -3.57 -24.53
CA ARG A 414 3.64 -4.09 -25.27
C ARG A 414 4.01 -4.41 -26.71
N GLY A 415 3.67 -5.62 -27.16
CA GLY A 415 3.91 -6.04 -28.54
C GLY A 415 5.37 -6.32 -28.90
N CYS A 416 6.30 -6.43 -27.94
CA CYS A 416 7.67 -6.87 -28.21
C CYS A 416 7.70 -8.39 -28.49
N LEU A 417 7.26 -8.80 -29.68
CA LEU A 417 6.96 -10.20 -30.01
C LEU A 417 8.19 -11.12 -30.04
N GLN A 418 9.38 -10.58 -30.33
CA GLN A 418 10.64 -11.34 -30.38
C GLN A 418 11.37 -11.38 -29.04
N LEU A 419 10.96 -10.60 -28.06
CA LEU A 419 11.56 -10.58 -26.73
C LEU A 419 11.13 -11.84 -25.96
N LYS A 420 12.10 -12.74 -25.68
CA LYS A 420 11.80 -14.05 -25.10
C LYS A 420 12.14 -14.18 -23.63
N LYS A 421 13.07 -13.36 -23.12
CA LYS A 421 13.55 -13.43 -21.74
C LYS A 421 13.75 -12.05 -21.16
N MET A 422 13.42 -11.90 -19.87
CA MET A 422 13.71 -10.69 -19.11
C MET A 422 13.93 -11.02 -17.64
N VAL A 423 14.77 -10.22 -16.98
CA VAL A 423 14.99 -10.30 -15.53
C VAL A 423 14.55 -8.98 -14.91
N LEU A 424 13.59 -9.03 -13.98
CA LEU A 424 13.23 -7.88 -13.15
C LEU A 424 14.24 -7.76 -12.00
N PRO A 425 14.99 -6.64 -11.91
CA PRO A 425 16.06 -6.47 -10.93
C PRO A 425 15.52 -6.35 -9.50
N SER A 426 16.37 -6.66 -8.52
CA SER A 426 16.04 -6.61 -7.09
C SER A 426 15.59 -5.24 -6.61
N THR A 427 16.07 -4.17 -7.24
CA THR A 427 15.71 -2.79 -6.91
C THR A 427 14.36 -2.33 -7.45
N LEU A 428 13.70 -3.10 -8.34
CA LEU A 428 12.43 -2.72 -8.94
C LEU A 428 11.32 -2.71 -7.89
N LYS A 429 10.82 -1.52 -7.57
CA LYS A 429 9.77 -1.30 -6.57
C LYS A 429 8.39 -1.11 -7.20
N ILE A 430 8.32 -0.64 -8.45
CA ILE A 430 7.09 -0.14 -9.05
C ILE A 430 6.90 -0.72 -10.44
N ILE A 431 5.76 -1.36 -10.64
CA ILE A 431 5.22 -1.69 -11.95
C ILE A 431 3.86 -1.01 -12.07
N VAL A 432 3.72 -0.15 -13.08
CA VAL A 432 2.46 0.52 -13.40
C VAL A 432 1.70 -0.33 -14.43
N GLY A 433 0.45 -0.63 -14.18
CA GLY A 433 -0.37 -1.44 -15.05
C GLY A 433 0.28 -2.78 -15.42
N ASN A 434 0.22 -3.16 -16.69
CA ASN A 434 0.87 -4.35 -17.25
C ASN A 434 1.92 -3.98 -18.30
N PRO A 435 3.22 -4.02 -17.98
CA PRO A 435 4.27 -3.68 -18.94
C PRO A 435 4.37 -4.64 -20.13
N PHE A 436 3.87 -5.87 -20.02
CA PHE A 436 4.17 -7.01 -20.89
C PHE A 436 2.98 -7.44 -21.75
N VAL A 437 2.06 -6.53 -22.03
CA VAL A 437 0.89 -6.81 -22.86
C VAL A 437 1.32 -7.42 -24.21
N SER A 438 0.67 -8.52 -24.61
CA SER A 438 0.94 -9.26 -25.85
C SER A 438 2.38 -9.81 -25.98
N CYS A 439 3.12 -9.96 -24.88
CA CYS A 439 4.42 -10.61 -24.85
C CYS A 439 4.29 -12.08 -24.39
N LEU A 440 5.05 -12.98 -25.03
CA LEU A 440 5.27 -14.34 -24.56
C LEU A 440 6.70 -14.45 -24.00
N LEU A 441 6.83 -14.14 -22.72
CA LEU A 441 8.08 -13.82 -22.07
C LEU A 441 8.40 -14.81 -20.93
N ASP A 442 9.59 -15.40 -20.96
CA ASP A 442 10.19 -16.11 -19.82
C ASP A 442 10.75 -15.06 -18.85
N LEU A 443 10.00 -14.78 -17.78
CA LEU A 443 10.28 -13.71 -16.83
C LEU A 443 10.94 -14.30 -15.56
N LYS A 444 12.10 -13.77 -15.20
CA LYS A 444 12.74 -14.03 -13.90
C LYS A 444 12.53 -12.80 -13.01
N VAL A 445 12.02 -13.00 -11.79
CA VAL A 445 11.80 -11.94 -10.82
C VAL A 445 12.83 -12.05 -9.70
N LEU A 446 13.62 -10.98 -9.51
CA LEU A 446 14.58 -10.84 -8.41
C LEU A 446 14.10 -9.80 -7.37
N SER A 447 13.07 -9.03 -7.71
CA SER A 447 12.50 -8.01 -6.83
C SER A 447 11.73 -8.65 -5.68
N ASP A 448 11.88 -8.11 -4.47
CA ASP A 448 11.11 -8.49 -3.29
C ASP A 448 9.65 -7.96 -3.31
N PHE A 449 9.31 -7.10 -4.27
CA PHE A 449 7.98 -6.50 -4.40
C PHE A 449 7.02 -7.31 -5.27
N TYR A 450 7.53 -8.30 -6.01
CA TYR A 450 6.78 -9.09 -6.97
C TYR A 450 7.14 -10.56 -6.90
N ILE A 451 6.18 -11.41 -7.23
CA ILE A 451 6.40 -12.85 -7.40
C ILE A 451 5.82 -13.32 -8.73
N LEU A 452 6.46 -14.30 -9.32
CA LEU A 452 5.95 -15.04 -10.47
C LEU A 452 5.50 -16.42 -10.00
N THR A 453 4.22 -16.73 -10.20
CA THR A 453 3.63 -18.01 -9.83
C THR A 453 2.99 -18.63 -11.06
N GLU A 454 3.49 -19.73 -11.56
CA GLU A 454 3.15 -20.25 -12.90
C GLU A 454 3.36 -19.14 -13.95
N ASP A 455 2.26 -18.68 -14.58
CA ASP A 455 2.27 -17.64 -15.61
C ASP A 455 1.72 -16.29 -15.09
N PHE A 456 1.49 -16.15 -13.75
CA PHE A 456 0.95 -14.94 -13.14
C PHE A 456 2.04 -14.12 -12.45
N LEU A 457 2.22 -12.88 -12.89
CA LEU A 457 3.00 -11.88 -12.16
C LEU A 457 2.08 -11.21 -11.14
N LEU A 458 2.44 -11.32 -9.87
CA LEU A 458 1.66 -10.82 -8.74
C LEU A 458 2.48 -9.83 -7.91
N SER A 459 1.81 -8.96 -7.15
CA SER A 459 2.46 -8.29 -6.01
C SER A 459 2.95 -9.31 -4.98
N ASN A 460 3.96 -8.98 -4.18
CA ASN A 460 4.55 -9.92 -3.22
C ASN A 460 3.55 -10.42 -2.17
N ASP A 461 2.58 -9.59 -1.77
CA ASP A 461 1.47 -9.97 -0.89
C ASP A 461 0.41 -10.84 -1.58
N ARG A 462 0.61 -11.19 -2.86
CA ARG A 462 -0.26 -11.97 -3.74
C ARG A 462 -1.65 -11.39 -4.00
N LYS A 463 -1.94 -10.19 -3.48
CA LYS A 463 -3.28 -9.60 -3.56
C LYS A 463 -3.60 -8.97 -4.91
N ARG A 464 -2.59 -8.51 -5.65
CA ARG A 464 -2.78 -7.87 -6.96
C ARG A 464 -2.18 -8.71 -8.08
N LEU A 465 -3.00 -9.06 -9.08
CA LEU A 465 -2.55 -9.67 -10.33
C LEU A 465 -2.16 -8.55 -11.29
N ILE A 466 -0.88 -8.50 -11.66
CA ILE A 466 -0.29 -7.45 -12.50
C ILE A 466 -0.33 -7.85 -13.97
N ALA A 467 0.09 -9.07 -14.29
CA ALA A 467 0.12 -9.55 -15.67
C ALA A 467 -0.09 -11.07 -15.73
N TYR A 468 -0.75 -11.52 -16.77
CA TYR A 468 -0.76 -12.93 -17.17
C TYR A 468 0.13 -13.11 -18.39
N LEU A 469 1.17 -13.93 -18.25
CA LEU A 469 2.22 -14.15 -19.26
C LEU A 469 2.04 -15.46 -20.03
N GLY A 470 1.00 -16.22 -19.72
CA GLY A 470 0.75 -17.53 -20.32
C GLY A 470 -0.19 -17.50 -21.52
N ASN A 471 -0.50 -18.68 -22.05
CA ASN A 471 -1.35 -18.87 -23.21
C ASN A 471 -2.49 -19.88 -23.02
N LYS A 472 -2.80 -20.25 -21.76
CA LYS A 472 -3.90 -21.19 -21.44
C LYS A 472 -5.25 -20.58 -21.81
N SER A 473 -6.14 -21.38 -22.35
CA SER A 473 -7.48 -20.93 -22.74
C SER A 473 -8.50 -20.96 -21.59
N VAL A 474 -8.23 -21.69 -20.54
CA VAL A 474 -9.05 -21.77 -19.31
C VAL A 474 -8.17 -21.43 -18.12
N LEU A 475 -8.55 -20.40 -17.39
CA LEU A 475 -7.80 -19.90 -16.25
C LEU A 475 -8.60 -19.99 -14.96
N VAL A 476 -7.91 -20.34 -13.89
CA VAL A 476 -8.37 -20.19 -12.51
C VAL A 476 -7.41 -19.21 -11.84
N ILE A 477 -7.92 -18.09 -11.40
CA ILE A 477 -7.12 -17.06 -10.72
C ILE A 477 -6.80 -17.53 -9.30
N PRO A 478 -5.57 -17.31 -8.79
CA PRO A 478 -5.17 -17.70 -7.43
C PRO A 478 -6.09 -17.14 -6.35
N ASN A 479 -6.32 -17.93 -5.30
CA ASN A 479 -7.31 -17.63 -4.25
C ASN A 479 -6.98 -16.39 -3.38
N ASP A 480 -5.73 -15.93 -3.38
CA ASP A 480 -5.30 -14.77 -2.58
C ASP A 480 -5.53 -13.43 -3.29
N VAL A 481 -5.85 -13.47 -4.60
CA VAL A 481 -5.98 -12.26 -5.44
C VAL A 481 -7.25 -11.49 -5.06
N GLU A 482 -7.07 -10.22 -4.67
CA GLU A 482 -8.15 -9.28 -4.37
C GLU A 482 -8.38 -8.28 -5.53
N TYR A 483 -7.35 -8.01 -6.32
CA TYR A 483 -7.37 -7.02 -7.41
C TYR A 483 -6.89 -7.66 -8.71
N ILE A 484 -7.74 -7.64 -9.75
CA ILE A 484 -7.28 -7.87 -11.12
C ILE A 484 -6.76 -6.53 -11.64
N GLY A 485 -5.46 -6.41 -11.80
CA GLY A 485 -4.77 -5.15 -12.07
C GLY A 485 -5.11 -4.52 -13.42
N GLU A 486 -4.79 -3.24 -13.57
CA GLU A 486 -4.96 -2.49 -14.80
C GLU A 486 -4.19 -3.18 -15.94
N HIS A 487 -4.85 -3.41 -17.09
CA HIS A 487 -4.33 -4.11 -18.27
C HIS A 487 -3.86 -5.55 -18.03
N ALA A 488 -4.17 -6.21 -16.91
CA ALA A 488 -3.62 -7.52 -16.55
C ALA A 488 -3.79 -8.60 -17.62
N PHE A 489 -4.89 -8.57 -18.36
CA PHE A 489 -5.21 -9.46 -19.49
C PHE A 489 -5.49 -8.70 -20.80
N PHE A 490 -5.11 -7.43 -20.89
CA PHE A 490 -5.38 -6.59 -22.05
C PHE A 490 -4.89 -7.25 -23.34
N GLU A 491 -5.73 -7.29 -24.38
CA GLU A 491 -5.45 -7.93 -25.67
C GLU A 491 -5.09 -9.43 -25.61
N ASN A 492 -5.43 -10.11 -24.53
CA ASN A 492 -5.16 -11.55 -24.48
C ASN A 492 -6.18 -12.34 -25.32
N LEU A 493 -5.70 -12.83 -26.47
CA LEU A 493 -6.51 -13.62 -27.42
C LEU A 493 -6.54 -15.11 -27.10
N SER A 494 -5.77 -15.59 -26.15
CA SER A 494 -5.70 -17.03 -25.79
C SER A 494 -6.83 -17.43 -24.86
N ILE A 495 -7.24 -16.56 -23.93
CA ILE A 495 -8.22 -16.89 -22.90
C ILE A 495 -9.64 -17.01 -23.46
N LYS A 496 -10.32 -18.06 -23.04
CA LYS A 496 -11.74 -18.32 -23.38
C LYS A 496 -12.63 -18.37 -22.16
N VAL A 497 -12.11 -18.87 -21.04
CA VAL A 497 -12.84 -19.01 -19.78
C VAL A 497 -11.95 -18.55 -18.62
N VAL A 498 -12.47 -17.72 -17.75
CA VAL A 498 -11.80 -17.26 -16.53
C VAL A 498 -12.70 -17.53 -15.32
N LYS A 499 -12.12 -18.14 -14.28
CA LYS A 499 -12.78 -18.33 -12.98
C LYS A 499 -12.07 -17.47 -11.93
N LEU A 500 -12.79 -16.49 -11.40
CA LEU A 500 -12.30 -15.65 -10.32
C LEU A 500 -12.58 -16.29 -8.96
N PRO A 501 -11.69 -16.16 -7.97
CA PRO A 501 -11.96 -16.60 -6.59
C PRO A 501 -12.84 -15.57 -5.85
N LYS A 502 -13.39 -15.98 -4.71
CA LYS A 502 -14.21 -15.10 -3.83
C LYS A 502 -13.45 -13.92 -3.23
N SER A 503 -12.13 -13.99 -3.22
CA SER A 503 -11.26 -12.91 -2.71
C SER A 503 -11.25 -11.69 -3.62
N VAL A 504 -11.55 -11.83 -4.93
CA VAL A 504 -11.51 -10.70 -5.88
C VAL A 504 -12.61 -9.70 -5.56
N ARG A 505 -12.20 -8.45 -5.31
CA ARG A 505 -13.08 -7.32 -4.98
C ARG A 505 -13.20 -6.32 -6.12
N ILE A 506 -12.10 -6.07 -6.83
CA ILE A 506 -12.05 -5.05 -7.89
C ILE A 506 -11.43 -5.64 -9.15
N ILE A 507 -12.13 -5.47 -10.28
CA ILE A 507 -11.59 -5.66 -11.61
C ILE A 507 -11.22 -4.26 -12.11
N GLU A 508 -9.92 -3.99 -12.25
CA GLU A 508 -9.44 -2.64 -12.54
C GLU A 508 -9.60 -2.25 -14.00
N LYS A 509 -9.22 -1.00 -14.30
CA LYS A 509 -9.37 -0.38 -15.61
C LYS A 509 -8.73 -1.25 -16.70
N MET A 510 -9.49 -1.49 -17.79
CA MET A 510 -9.05 -2.23 -18.98
C MET A 510 -8.50 -3.65 -18.69
N ALA A 511 -8.78 -4.24 -17.53
CA ALA A 511 -8.19 -5.52 -17.12
C ALA A 511 -8.38 -6.65 -18.13
N PHE A 512 -9.54 -6.77 -18.78
CA PHE A 512 -9.86 -7.73 -19.85
C PHE A 512 -10.22 -7.06 -21.18
N CYS A 513 -9.85 -5.79 -21.35
CA CYS A 513 -10.18 -5.06 -22.58
C CYS A 513 -9.53 -5.74 -23.79
N TYR A 514 -10.26 -5.84 -24.91
CA TYR A 514 -9.86 -6.56 -26.13
C TYR A 514 -9.57 -8.07 -25.95
N CYS A 515 -10.04 -8.72 -24.87
CA CYS A 515 -10.04 -10.18 -24.78
C CYS A 515 -11.11 -10.75 -25.74
N ALA A 516 -10.85 -10.64 -27.03
CA ALA A 516 -11.84 -10.93 -28.08
C ALA A 516 -12.39 -12.37 -28.04
N ASN A 517 -11.60 -13.34 -27.56
CA ASN A 517 -11.97 -14.75 -27.50
C ASN A 517 -12.59 -15.15 -26.14
N LEU A 518 -12.68 -14.26 -25.17
CA LEU A 518 -13.29 -14.53 -23.86
C LEU A 518 -14.79 -14.81 -24.05
N LYS A 519 -15.20 -16.04 -23.72
CA LYS A 519 -16.58 -16.51 -23.86
C LYS A 519 -17.34 -16.49 -22.54
N ASP A 520 -16.61 -16.79 -21.45
CA ASP A 520 -17.19 -16.97 -20.14
C ASP A 520 -16.25 -16.45 -19.05
N ILE A 521 -16.82 -15.74 -18.09
CA ILE A 521 -16.15 -15.33 -16.88
C ILE A 521 -17.06 -15.58 -15.68
N VAL A 522 -16.55 -16.39 -14.74
CA VAL A 522 -17.29 -16.71 -13.52
C VAL A 522 -16.84 -15.72 -12.44
N LEU A 523 -17.74 -14.77 -12.15
CA LEU A 523 -17.59 -13.85 -11.02
C LEU A 523 -18.14 -14.52 -9.76
N GLN A 524 -17.37 -14.51 -8.68
CA GLN A 524 -17.81 -15.02 -7.39
C GLN A 524 -18.35 -13.89 -6.50
N ASP A 525 -19.09 -14.23 -5.46
CA ASP A 525 -19.43 -13.29 -4.38
C ASP A 525 -18.14 -12.74 -3.75
N GLY A 526 -17.93 -11.45 -3.90
CA GLY A 526 -16.69 -10.73 -3.52
C GLY A 526 -16.46 -9.53 -4.41
N VAL A 527 -16.73 -9.65 -5.72
CA VAL A 527 -16.55 -8.55 -6.68
C VAL A 527 -17.52 -7.42 -6.36
N GLU A 528 -16.98 -6.24 -6.05
CA GLU A 528 -17.73 -5.03 -5.69
C GLU A 528 -17.75 -4.00 -6.83
N VAL A 529 -16.63 -3.87 -7.56
CA VAL A 529 -16.46 -2.84 -8.60
C VAL A 529 -15.90 -3.46 -9.88
N ILE A 530 -16.54 -3.17 -11.00
CA ILE A 530 -16.01 -3.40 -12.34
C ILE A 530 -15.63 -2.03 -12.91
N SER A 531 -14.34 -1.79 -13.07
CA SER A 531 -13.79 -0.47 -13.41
C SER A 531 -13.94 -0.10 -14.88
N GLU A 532 -13.43 1.07 -15.24
CA GLU A 532 -13.54 1.67 -16.57
C GLU A 532 -13.00 0.73 -17.67
N MET A 533 -13.78 0.50 -18.73
CA MET A 533 -13.42 -0.32 -19.89
C MET A 533 -12.97 -1.76 -19.57
N ALA A 534 -13.27 -2.28 -18.38
CA ALA A 534 -12.72 -3.56 -17.91
C ALA A 534 -12.97 -4.73 -18.88
N PHE A 535 -14.11 -4.79 -19.56
CA PHE A 535 -14.49 -5.81 -20.55
C PHE A 535 -14.83 -5.20 -21.91
N MET A 536 -14.31 -4.02 -22.20
CA MET A 536 -14.55 -3.38 -23.49
C MET A 536 -14.00 -4.26 -24.63
N CYS A 537 -14.76 -4.37 -25.74
CA CYS A 537 -14.38 -5.19 -26.92
C CYS A 537 -14.17 -6.69 -26.64
N CYS A 538 -14.77 -7.26 -25.59
CA CYS A 538 -14.87 -8.70 -25.38
C CYS A 538 -15.95 -9.30 -26.32
N TYR A 539 -15.67 -9.41 -27.62
CA TYR A 539 -16.66 -9.70 -28.67
C TYR A 539 -17.38 -11.04 -28.52
N ASN A 540 -16.79 -12.03 -27.85
CA ASN A 540 -17.36 -13.36 -27.66
C ASN A 540 -18.06 -13.56 -26.31
N LEU A 541 -17.98 -12.60 -25.39
CA LEU A 541 -18.67 -12.63 -24.09
C LEU A 541 -20.16 -12.33 -24.34
N ARG A 542 -21.03 -13.37 -24.23
CA ARG A 542 -22.46 -13.27 -24.57
C ARG A 542 -23.36 -13.06 -23.39
N TYR A 543 -22.94 -13.53 -22.23
CA TYR A 543 -23.66 -13.48 -20.97
C TYR A 543 -22.70 -13.19 -19.83
N ILE A 544 -23.19 -12.48 -18.84
CA ILE A 544 -22.50 -12.30 -17.56
C ILE A 544 -23.50 -12.29 -16.42
N GLU A 545 -23.18 -13.01 -15.36
CA GLU A 545 -23.88 -12.96 -14.10
C GLU A 545 -23.10 -12.08 -13.12
N LEU A 546 -23.74 -11.01 -12.66
CA LEU A 546 -23.17 -10.09 -11.69
C LEU A 546 -23.63 -10.52 -10.29
N PRO A 547 -22.73 -11.01 -9.43
CA PRO A 547 -23.08 -11.42 -8.08
C PRO A 547 -23.63 -10.24 -7.27
N ASN A 548 -24.37 -10.54 -6.20
CA ASN A 548 -25.04 -9.52 -5.39
C ASN A 548 -24.10 -8.58 -4.63
N THR A 549 -22.80 -8.85 -4.64
CA THR A 549 -21.74 -7.97 -4.12
C THR A 549 -21.38 -6.85 -5.09
N VAL A 550 -21.69 -6.96 -6.40
CA VAL A 550 -21.37 -5.91 -7.37
C VAL A 550 -22.27 -4.70 -7.14
N LEU A 551 -21.64 -3.59 -6.82
CA LEU A 551 -22.29 -2.31 -6.50
C LEU A 551 -22.18 -1.30 -7.64
N VAL A 552 -21.08 -1.32 -8.40
CA VAL A 552 -20.74 -0.26 -9.36
C VAL A 552 -20.16 -0.84 -10.65
N LEU A 553 -20.73 -0.41 -11.78
CA LEU A 553 -20.16 -0.56 -13.11
C LEU A 553 -19.66 0.80 -13.58
N LYS A 554 -18.34 0.93 -13.80
CA LYS A 554 -17.71 2.18 -14.22
C LYS A 554 -17.83 2.39 -15.73
N ARG A 555 -17.50 3.61 -16.17
CA ARG A 555 -17.62 4.07 -17.55
C ARG A 555 -17.12 3.03 -18.56
N SER A 556 -17.95 2.75 -19.59
CA SER A 556 -17.63 1.85 -20.72
C SER A 556 -17.24 0.41 -20.30
N ALA A 557 -17.55 -0.05 -19.09
CA ALA A 557 -17.07 -1.33 -18.55
C ALA A 557 -17.29 -2.52 -19.50
N PHE A 558 -18.38 -2.55 -20.24
CA PHE A 558 -18.73 -3.59 -21.23
C PHE A 558 -18.94 -3.03 -22.64
N SER A 559 -18.54 -1.79 -22.90
CA SER A 559 -18.77 -1.14 -24.18
C SER A 559 -18.21 -1.98 -25.34
N SER A 560 -18.96 -2.08 -26.43
CA SER A 560 -18.61 -2.86 -27.63
C SER A 560 -18.34 -4.35 -27.36
N SER A 561 -18.75 -4.88 -26.21
CA SER A 561 -18.67 -6.33 -25.94
C SER A 561 -19.76 -7.10 -26.69
N GLY A 562 -19.64 -8.42 -26.72
CA GLY A 562 -20.61 -9.30 -27.35
C GLY A 562 -21.89 -9.55 -26.55
N LEU A 563 -22.07 -8.89 -25.41
CA LEU A 563 -23.16 -9.15 -24.47
C LEU A 563 -24.54 -9.06 -25.11
N ARG A 564 -25.34 -10.06 -24.81
CA ARG A 564 -26.76 -10.15 -25.21
C ARG A 564 -27.69 -10.22 -24.02
N ASP A 565 -27.15 -10.70 -22.87
CA ASP A 565 -27.91 -10.83 -21.63
C ASP A 565 -27.00 -10.59 -20.42
N VAL A 566 -27.57 -10.01 -19.36
CA VAL A 566 -26.90 -9.69 -18.10
C VAL A 566 -27.84 -9.98 -16.94
N SER A 567 -27.38 -10.79 -15.98
CA SER A 567 -28.02 -10.92 -14.68
C SER A 567 -27.46 -9.85 -13.74
N PHE A 568 -28.30 -8.85 -13.43
CA PHE A 568 -27.88 -7.73 -12.58
C PHE A 568 -27.89 -8.09 -11.10
N SER A 569 -26.89 -7.56 -10.36
CA SER A 569 -26.89 -7.57 -8.90
C SER A 569 -28.10 -6.83 -8.34
N ILE A 570 -28.83 -7.46 -7.41
CA ILE A 570 -29.98 -6.81 -6.73
C ILE A 570 -29.53 -5.64 -5.84
N ASN A 571 -28.26 -5.57 -5.47
CA ASN A 571 -27.68 -4.52 -4.62
C ASN A 571 -26.97 -3.42 -5.42
N MET A 572 -26.94 -3.52 -6.74
CA MET A 572 -26.26 -2.54 -7.60
C MET A 572 -26.75 -1.13 -7.33
N LYS A 573 -25.83 -0.17 -7.26
CA LYS A 573 -26.09 1.25 -6.97
C LYS A 573 -25.91 2.14 -8.18
N GLN A 574 -24.92 1.82 -9.04
CA GLN A 574 -24.47 2.74 -10.07
C GLN A 574 -24.06 2.01 -11.36
N ILE A 575 -24.54 2.53 -12.48
CA ILE A 575 -24.13 2.18 -13.84
C ILE A 575 -23.67 3.49 -14.49
N ASP A 576 -22.37 3.65 -14.76
CA ASP A 576 -21.81 4.87 -15.34
C ASP A 576 -22.13 5.03 -16.83
N ASP A 577 -21.57 6.08 -17.44
CA ASP A 577 -21.76 6.38 -18.86
C ASP A 577 -21.26 5.25 -19.76
N PHE A 578 -21.97 4.99 -20.85
CA PHE A 578 -21.57 4.08 -21.93
C PHE A 578 -21.33 2.62 -21.50
N VAL A 579 -21.74 2.20 -20.31
CA VAL A 579 -21.40 0.85 -19.77
C VAL A 579 -21.71 -0.25 -20.78
N PHE A 580 -22.87 -0.25 -21.40
CA PHE A 580 -23.28 -1.21 -22.42
C PHE A 580 -23.34 -0.58 -23.83
N GLY A 581 -22.66 0.54 -24.05
CA GLY A 581 -22.58 1.21 -25.33
C GLY A 581 -22.05 0.26 -26.41
N GLY A 582 -22.73 0.14 -27.56
CA GLY A 582 -22.33 -0.79 -28.62
C GLY A 582 -22.64 -2.27 -28.37
N CYS A 583 -23.16 -2.65 -27.22
CA CYS A 583 -23.65 -4.01 -26.97
C CYS A 583 -25.01 -4.25 -27.63
N ARG A 584 -25.32 -5.54 -27.93
CA ARG A 584 -26.64 -5.94 -28.42
C ARG A 584 -27.49 -6.52 -27.29
N LEU A 585 -27.41 -5.90 -26.11
CA LEU A 585 -28.04 -6.35 -24.88
C LEU A 585 -29.58 -6.36 -25.04
N GLN A 586 -30.22 -7.44 -24.56
CA GLN A 586 -31.68 -7.56 -24.47
C GLN A 586 -32.09 -7.48 -23.01
N LEU A 587 -32.85 -6.45 -22.64
CA LEU A 587 -33.37 -6.31 -21.28
C LEU A 587 -34.76 -6.99 -21.21
N HIS A 588 -34.81 -8.09 -20.46
CA HIS A 588 -36.03 -8.88 -20.25
C HIS A 588 -36.75 -8.49 -18.96
N THR A 589 -36.06 -7.81 -18.02
CA THR A 589 -36.59 -7.39 -16.72
C THR A 589 -36.23 -5.93 -16.46
N LYS A 590 -36.98 -5.28 -15.56
CA LYS A 590 -36.66 -3.95 -15.08
C LYS A 590 -35.32 -3.98 -14.36
N LEU A 591 -34.60 -2.84 -14.42
CA LEU A 591 -33.39 -2.66 -13.64
C LEU A 591 -33.70 -2.72 -12.13
N PRO A 592 -32.82 -3.30 -11.31
CA PRO A 592 -33.00 -3.37 -9.85
C PRO A 592 -33.37 -2.02 -9.23
N ASN A 593 -34.26 -2.04 -8.25
CA ASN A 593 -34.71 -0.82 -7.56
C ASN A 593 -33.57 -0.16 -6.73
N SER A 594 -32.55 -0.92 -6.41
CA SER A 594 -31.36 -0.45 -5.66
C SER A 594 -30.50 0.53 -6.46
N ILE A 595 -30.64 0.57 -7.81
CA ILE A 595 -29.87 1.47 -8.68
C ILE A 595 -30.38 2.91 -8.49
N THR A 596 -29.47 3.79 -8.12
CA THR A 596 -29.72 5.22 -7.88
C THR A 596 -29.19 6.10 -9.00
N PHE A 597 -28.27 5.59 -9.84
CA PHE A 597 -27.67 6.33 -10.94
C PHE A 597 -27.46 5.45 -12.17
N VAL A 598 -27.87 5.94 -13.34
CA VAL A 598 -27.54 5.40 -14.66
C VAL A 598 -27.05 6.55 -15.52
N GLY A 599 -25.84 6.43 -16.05
CA GLY A 599 -25.17 7.47 -16.81
C GLY A 599 -25.67 7.60 -18.25
N VAL A 600 -25.14 8.62 -18.92
CA VAL A 600 -25.48 8.96 -20.31
C VAL A 600 -25.08 7.81 -21.25
N LYS A 601 -25.99 7.41 -22.14
CA LYS A 601 -25.77 6.32 -23.13
C LYS A 601 -25.37 4.96 -22.51
N ALA A 602 -25.59 4.79 -21.22
CA ALA A 602 -25.27 3.53 -20.53
C ALA A 602 -26.00 2.33 -21.16
N LEU A 603 -27.20 2.54 -21.68
CA LEU A 603 -28.05 1.57 -22.37
C LEU A 603 -28.23 1.89 -23.86
N GLY A 604 -27.35 2.68 -24.47
CA GLY A 604 -27.53 3.28 -25.78
C GLY A 604 -27.77 2.31 -26.95
N SER A 605 -27.27 1.06 -26.84
CA SER A 605 -27.44 0.03 -27.88
C SER A 605 -28.34 -1.12 -27.44
N CYS A 606 -28.99 -1.00 -26.28
CA CYS A 606 -29.84 -2.06 -25.75
C CYS A 606 -31.13 -2.21 -26.56
N ARG A 607 -31.49 -3.43 -26.92
CA ARG A 607 -32.80 -3.75 -27.46
C ARG A 607 -33.74 -4.02 -26.30
N LEU A 608 -34.73 -3.18 -26.14
CA LEU A 608 -35.77 -3.36 -25.13
C LEU A 608 -36.83 -4.32 -25.64
N VAL A 609 -37.08 -5.36 -24.87
CA VAL A 609 -38.07 -6.37 -25.25
C VAL A 609 -39.48 -5.88 -24.92
N ASN A 610 -39.61 -4.88 -24.03
CA ASN A 610 -40.90 -4.37 -23.55
C ASN A 610 -40.84 -2.84 -23.36
N GLU A 611 -41.84 -2.12 -23.87
CA GLU A 611 -42.02 -0.67 -23.70
C GLU A 611 -42.16 -0.25 -22.23
N ASP A 612 -42.70 -1.12 -21.36
CA ASP A 612 -42.80 -0.85 -19.93
C ASP A 612 -41.45 -0.76 -19.24
N ILE A 613 -40.45 -1.54 -19.69
CA ILE A 613 -39.08 -1.49 -19.19
C ILE A 613 -38.42 -0.14 -19.57
N LYS A 614 -38.68 0.28 -20.83
CA LYS A 614 -38.18 1.57 -21.31
C LYS A 614 -38.78 2.74 -20.54
N ALA A 615 -40.09 2.73 -20.38
CA ALA A 615 -40.82 3.73 -19.62
C ALA A 615 -40.33 3.83 -18.17
N ASP A 616 -40.08 2.68 -17.52
CA ASP A 616 -39.52 2.63 -16.17
C ASP A 616 -38.12 3.24 -16.11
N CYS A 617 -37.22 2.90 -17.04
CA CYS A 617 -35.88 3.45 -17.11
C CYS A 617 -35.90 4.98 -17.37
N ILE A 618 -36.69 5.45 -18.32
CA ILE A 618 -36.83 6.88 -18.63
C ILE A 618 -37.38 7.63 -17.41
N LYS A 619 -38.38 7.09 -16.76
CA LYS A 619 -38.99 7.70 -15.57
C LYS A 619 -37.98 7.85 -14.42
N ARG A 620 -37.09 6.86 -14.26
CA ARG A 620 -36.12 6.83 -13.15
C ARG A 620 -34.86 7.62 -13.45
N PHE A 621 -34.37 7.63 -14.69
CA PHE A 621 -33.02 8.05 -15.03
C PHE A 621 -32.92 9.03 -16.21
N GLY A 622 -34.03 9.34 -16.92
CA GLY A 622 -34.05 10.22 -18.07
C GLY A 622 -33.88 9.50 -19.42
N GLU A 623 -34.10 10.22 -20.53
CA GLU A 623 -33.99 9.67 -21.89
C GLU A 623 -32.54 9.53 -22.36
N GLU A 624 -31.60 10.29 -21.80
CA GLU A 624 -30.20 10.32 -22.16
C GLU A 624 -29.49 8.97 -21.95
N VAL A 625 -30.05 8.09 -21.12
CA VAL A 625 -29.50 6.73 -20.91
C VAL A 625 -29.58 5.87 -22.16
N PHE A 626 -30.47 6.20 -23.13
CA PHE A 626 -30.69 5.49 -24.39
C PHE A 626 -30.20 6.24 -25.63
N GLN A 627 -29.65 7.45 -25.53
CA GLN A 627 -29.24 8.23 -26.68
C GLN A 627 -28.18 7.47 -27.50
N TYR A 628 -28.34 7.55 -28.83
CA TYR A 628 -27.45 6.91 -29.80
C TYR A 628 -26.64 7.97 -30.53
N ASP A 629 -25.33 7.84 -30.57
CA ASP A 629 -24.54 8.64 -31.51
C ASP A 629 -24.58 7.98 -32.88
N ASN A 630 -25.05 8.73 -33.88
CA ASN A 630 -25.01 8.31 -35.28
C ASN A 630 -23.58 8.26 -35.88
N TYR A 631 -22.55 8.21 -35.07
CA TYR A 631 -21.18 7.99 -35.55
C TYR A 631 -20.99 6.50 -35.87
N ARG A 632 -21.08 6.18 -37.14
CA ARG A 632 -20.58 4.91 -37.68
C ARG A 632 -19.07 4.89 -37.46
N ILE A 633 -18.60 3.92 -36.65
CA ILE A 633 -17.22 3.45 -36.62
C ILE A 633 -17.01 2.55 -37.84
#